data_9e750af0978216d4b085c0c4ab302ac9
#
_entry.id   9e750af0978216d4b085c0c4ab302ac9
#
_cell.length_a   1.000
_cell.length_b   1.000
_cell.length_c   1.000
_cell.angle_alpha   90.00
_cell.angle_beta   90.00
_cell.angle_gamma   90.00
#
_symmetry.space_group_name_H-M   'P 1'
#
loop_
_entity.id
_entity.type
_entity.pdbx_description
1 polymer ?
#
loop_
_entity_poly.entity_id
_entity_poly.type
_entity_poly.pdbx_seq_one_letter_code
_entity_poly.pdbx_strand_id
1 'polypeptide(L)'
;MQKIFPLTILIISSLALVGCGYTPEQRGVSGAALGGATGAAIGAATGGGVGAALAGGALGAATGAVVGATTAPPPPPPYYGAPPPRCARFGYDAYGNQVCMAYYGY
;
A
#
# COMPACT_ATOMS: atom_id res chain seq x y z
N MET A 1 -17.98 -8.77 27.38
CA MET A 1 -17.86 -8.73 25.91
C MET A 1 -17.91 -7.30 25.33
N GLN A 2 -18.47 -6.32 26.02
CA GLN A 2 -18.68 -4.96 25.52
C GLN A 2 -17.42 -4.06 25.48
N LYS A 3 -16.32 -4.46 26.14
CA LYS A 3 -15.08 -3.65 26.21
C LYS A 3 -14.07 -3.93 25.09
N ILE A 4 -14.28 -4.99 24.30
CA ILE A 4 -13.37 -5.36 23.20
C ILE A 4 -13.73 -4.60 21.91
N PHE A 5 -15.00 -4.23 21.74
CA PHE A 5 -15.51 -3.53 20.56
C PHE A 5 -14.80 -2.19 20.24
N PRO A 6 -14.62 -1.28 21.23
CA PRO A 6 -13.99 -0.01 20.93
C PRO A 6 -12.49 -0.13 20.62
N LEU A 7 -11.80 -1.12 21.21
CA LEU A 7 -10.39 -1.36 20.95
C LEU A 7 -10.17 -1.90 19.54
N THR A 8 -11.04 -2.78 19.07
CA THR A 8 -10.97 -3.35 17.71
C THR A 8 -11.21 -2.27 16.65
N ILE A 9 -12.16 -1.36 16.88
CA ILE A 9 -12.43 -0.23 15.97
C ILE A 9 -11.23 0.71 15.91
N LEU A 10 -10.59 0.98 17.04
CA LEU A 10 -9.42 1.86 17.11
C LEU A 10 -8.22 1.29 16.31
N ILE A 11 -7.99 -0.02 16.42
CA ILE A 11 -6.91 -0.71 15.69
C ILE A 11 -7.18 -0.70 14.19
N ILE A 12 -8.41 -0.94 13.76
CA ILE A 12 -8.81 -0.93 12.34
C ILE A 12 -8.67 0.48 11.76
N SER A 13 -9.07 1.51 12.50
CA SER A 13 -8.93 2.91 12.08
C SER A 13 -7.48 3.35 11.93
N SER A 14 -6.57 2.88 12.78
CA SER A 14 -5.15 3.24 12.68
C SER A 14 -4.46 2.56 11.48
N LEU A 15 -4.87 1.36 11.10
CA LEU A 15 -4.36 0.68 9.91
C LEU A 15 -4.80 1.36 8.60
N ALA A 16 -5.97 1.97 8.57
CA ALA A 16 -6.49 2.64 7.38
C ALA A 16 -5.70 3.92 7.01
N LEU A 17 -5.02 4.55 7.96
CA LEU A 17 -4.23 5.76 7.70
C LEU A 17 -2.87 5.49 7.03
N VAL A 18 -2.38 4.26 7.06
CA VAL A 18 -1.08 3.88 6.45
C VAL A 18 -1.16 3.75 4.92
N GLY A 19 -2.36 3.82 4.35
CA GLY A 19 -2.64 3.46 2.96
C GLY A 19 -2.44 4.54 1.90
N CYS A 20 -2.08 5.78 2.26
CA CYS A 20 -1.86 6.84 1.28
C CYS A 20 -0.40 6.86 0.80
N GLY A 21 -0.01 5.86 0.02
CA GLY A 21 1.31 5.79 -0.58
C GLY A 21 1.41 6.49 -1.93
N TYR A 22 2.56 7.11 -2.20
CA TYR A 22 2.88 7.75 -3.49
C TYR A 22 3.34 6.73 -4.54
N THR A 23 3.81 5.56 -4.10
CA THR A 23 4.34 4.52 -5.00
C THR A 23 3.27 3.48 -5.35
N PRO A 24 3.33 2.85 -6.55
CA PRO A 24 2.43 1.76 -6.93
C PRO A 24 2.44 0.60 -5.93
N GLU A 25 3.61 0.31 -5.35
CA GLU A 25 3.79 -0.74 -4.34
C GLU A 25 3.00 -0.43 -3.06
N GLN A 26 3.11 0.80 -2.55
CA GLN A 26 2.38 1.22 -1.36
C GLN A 26 0.86 1.20 -1.59
N ARG A 27 0.41 1.56 -2.79
CA ARG A 27 -1.01 1.49 -3.17
C ARG A 27 -1.50 0.06 -3.30
N GLY A 28 -0.66 -0.84 -3.82
CA GLY A 28 -0.95 -2.27 -3.86
C GLY A 28 -1.11 -2.85 -2.47
N VAL A 29 -0.22 -2.52 -1.54
CA VAL A 29 -0.29 -2.97 -0.14
C VAL A 29 -1.54 -2.44 0.56
N SER A 30 -1.89 -1.17 0.39
CA SER A 30 -3.09 -0.61 1.00
C SER A 30 -4.37 -1.20 0.40
N GLY A 31 -4.41 -1.41 -0.91
CA GLY A 31 -5.49 -2.10 -1.59
C GLY A 31 -5.66 -3.54 -1.09
N ALA A 32 -4.55 -4.26 -0.91
CA ALA A 32 -4.55 -5.61 -0.35
C ALA A 32 -5.10 -5.64 1.08
N ALA A 33 -4.69 -4.67 1.91
CA ALA A 33 -5.14 -4.60 3.30
C ALA A 33 -6.65 -4.32 3.40
N LEU A 34 -7.15 -3.36 2.63
CA LEU A 34 -8.58 -3.04 2.58
C LEU A 34 -9.40 -4.19 1.98
N GLY A 35 -8.97 -4.73 0.85
CA GLY A 35 -9.64 -5.85 0.19
C GLY A 35 -9.63 -7.10 1.05
N GLY A 36 -8.50 -7.40 1.70
CA GLY A 36 -8.36 -8.54 2.60
C GLY A 36 -9.26 -8.44 3.84
N ALA A 37 -9.30 -7.28 4.48
CA ALA A 37 -10.16 -7.04 5.63
C ALA A 37 -11.65 -7.16 5.26
N THR A 38 -12.06 -6.57 4.15
CA THR A 38 -13.43 -6.63 3.66
C THR A 38 -13.81 -8.05 3.26
N GLY A 39 -12.95 -8.75 2.51
CA GLY A 39 -13.18 -10.13 2.10
C GLY A 39 -13.27 -11.09 3.27
N ALA A 40 -12.40 -10.93 4.28
CA ALA A 40 -12.44 -11.71 5.50
C ALA A 40 -13.75 -11.49 6.30
N ALA A 41 -14.20 -10.23 6.41
CA ALA A 41 -15.45 -9.91 7.08
C ALA A 41 -16.65 -10.52 6.39
N ILE A 42 -16.73 -10.46 5.06
CA ILE A 42 -17.79 -11.08 4.27
C ILE A 42 -17.73 -12.60 4.42
N GLY A 43 -16.53 -13.21 4.28
CA GLY A 43 -16.34 -14.64 4.44
C GLY A 43 -16.79 -15.15 5.82
N ALA A 44 -16.50 -14.41 6.88
CA ALA A 44 -16.97 -14.74 8.23
C ALA A 44 -18.49 -14.62 8.35
N ALA A 45 -19.10 -13.60 7.75
CA ALA A 45 -20.53 -13.33 7.80
C ALA A 45 -21.38 -14.39 7.05
N THR A 46 -20.80 -15.08 6.07
CA THR A 46 -21.49 -16.13 5.30
C THR A 46 -21.64 -17.45 6.07
N GLY A 47 -21.18 -17.53 7.31
CA GLY A 47 -21.32 -18.69 8.17
C GLY A 47 -20.32 -19.82 7.92
N GLY A 48 -19.36 -19.62 7.03
CA GLY A 48 -18.32 -20.62 6.71
C GLY A 48 -17.17 -20.69 7.72
N GLY A 49 -17.27 -19.99 8.84
CA GLY A 49 -16.27 -19.99 9.90
C GLY A 49 -14.93 -19.42 9.48
N VAL A 50 -13.86 -19.86 10.15
CA VAL A 50 -12.49 -19.37 9.91
C VAL A 50 -12.02 -19.63 8.49
N GLY A 51 -12.39 -20.78 7.90
CA GLY A 51 -11.99 -21.15 6.54
C GLY A 51 -12.53 -20.19 5.49
N ALA A 52 -13.81 -19.80 5.59
CA ALA A 52 -14.41 -18.84 4.67
C ALA A 52 -13.84 -17.43 4.86
N ALA A 53 -13.53 -17.03 6.10
CA ALA A 53 -12.89 -15.75 6.38
C ALA A 53 -11.50 -15.68 5.77
N LEU A 54 -10.70 -16.74 5.87
CA LEU A 54 -9.37 -16.82 5.27
C LEU A 54 -9.44 -16.81 3.73
N ALA A 55 -10.33 -17.60 3.14
CA ALA A 55 -10.50 -17.62 1.69
C ALA A 55 -10.96 -16.28 1.14
N GLY A 56 -11.97 -15.66 1.78
CA GLY A 56 -12.46 -14.33 1.43
C GLY A 56 -11.39 -13.26 1.59
N GLY A 57 -10.62 -13.32 2.68
CA GLY A 57 -9.51 -12.41 2.94
C GLY A 57 -8.42 -12.53 1.89
N ALA A 58 -8.01 -13.74 1.52
CA ALA A 58 -6.99 -13.96 0.50
C ALA A 58 -7.42 -13.47 -0.89
N LEU A 59 -8.64 -13.77 -1.31
CA LEU A 59 -9.18 -13.30 -2.58
C LEU A 59 -9.36 -11.77 -2.59
N GLY A 60 -9.87 -11.21 -1.51
CA GLY A 60 -10.03 -9.77 -1.37
C GLY A 60 -8.68 -9.04 -1.38
N ALA A 61 -7.67 -9.57 -0.69
CA ALA A 61 -6.32 -9.01 -0.69
C ALA A 61 -5.68 -9.04 -2.08
N ALA A 62 -5.77 -10.16 -2.79
CA ALA A 62 -5.23 -10.29 -4.13
C ALA A 62 -5.88 -9.30 -5.10
N THR A 63 -7.21 -9.22 -5.10
CA THR A 63 -7.96 -8.29 -5.95
C THR A 63 -7.63 -6.84 -5.58
N GLY A 64 -7.63 -6.52 -4.30
CA GLY A 64 -7.34 -5.18 -3.81
C GLY A 64 -5.91 -4.73 -4.13
N ALA A 65 -4.93 -5.64 -4.07
CA ALA A 65 -3.54 -5.37 -4.47
C ALA A 65 -3.45 -4.97 -5.95
N VAL A 66 -4.08 -5.75 -6.83
CA VAL A 66 -4.08 -5.48 -8.28
C VAL A 66 -4.75 -4.15 -8.57
N VAL A 67 -5.95 -3.90 -8.03
CA VAL A 67 -6.66 -2.64 -8.22
C VAL A 67 -5.86 -1.47 -7.67
N GLY A 68 -5.28 -1.59 -6.46
CA GLY A 68 -4.46 -0.55 -5.86
C GLY A 68 -3.21 -0.20 -6.70
N ALA A 69 -2.53 -1.21 -7.22
CA ALA A 69 -1.34 -1.00 -8.05
C ALA A 69 -1.66 -0.39 -9.43
N THR A 70 -2.78 -0.78 -10.05
CA THR A 70 -3.16 -0.31 -11.41
C THR A 70 -3.77 1.09 -11.42
N THR A 71 -4.29 1.57 -10.29
CA THR A 71 -4.83 2.94 -10.16
C THR A 71 -3.77 4.00 -9.88
N ALA A 72 -2.46 3.63 -9.92
CA ALA A 72 -1.40 4.61 -9.81
C ALA A 72 -1.48 5.62 -10.97
N PRO A 73 -1.37 6.94 -10.71
CA PRO A 73 -1.27 7.92 -11.78
C PRO A 73 -0.02 7.60 -12.63
N PRO A 74 -0.08 7.84 -13.94
CA PRO A 74 1.08 7.68 -14.79
C PRO A 74 2.24 8.52 -14.24
N PRO A 75 3.49 8.03 -14.33
CA PRO A 75 4.63 8.81 -13.95
C PRO A 75 4.62 10.14 -14.73
N PRO A 76 5.02 11.25 -14.10
CA PRO A 76 5.09 12.53 -14.81
C PRO A 76 5.97 12.34 -16.06
N PRO A 77 5.58 12.95 -17.20
CA PRO A 77 6.36 12.84 -18.42
C PRO A 77 7.79 13.32 -18.14
N PRO A 78 8.79 12.68 -18.71
CA PRO A 78 10.17 13.12 -18.58
C PRO A 78 10.23 14.58 -19.01
N TYR A 79 10.77 15.42 -18.16
CA TYR A 79 11.00 16.86 -18.45
C TYR A 79 11.98 16.94 -19.62
N TYR A 80 11.44 17.06 -20.83
CA TYR A 80 12.23 17.38 -22.02
C TYR A 80 12.60 18.87 -21.93
N GLY A 81 13.75 19.20 -21.39
CA GLY A 81 14.18 20.60 -21.36
C GLY A 81 15.36 20.92 -20.47
N ALA A 82 15.67 20.11 -19.49
CA ALA A 82 16.90 20.25 -18.73
C ALA A 82 17.68 18.93 -18.80
N PRO A 83 19.00 18.96 -19.06
CA PRO A 83 19.80 17.75 -18.92
C PRO A 83 19.61 17.20 -17.52
N PRO A 84 19.49 15.87 -17.36
CA PRO A 84 19.29 15.29 -16.05
C PRO A 84 20.42 15.76 -15.12
N PRO A 85 20.09 16.26 -13.92
CA PRO A 85 21.11 16.69 -12.99
C PRO A 85 22.05 15.54 -12.72
N ARG A 86 23.35 15.76 -12.99
CA ARG A 86 24.36 14.73 -12.79
C ARG A 86 24.53 14.51 -11.30
N CYS A 87 24.33 13.29 -10.89
CA CYS A 87 24.51 12.89 -9.50
C CYS A 87 26.00 12.92 -9.14
N ALA A 88 26.37 13.73 -8.16
CA ALA A 88 27.74 13.81 -7.65
C ALA A 88 28.04 12.72 -6.65
N ARG A 89 27.03 12.28 -5.90
CA ARG A 89 27.18 11.23 -4.88
C ARG A 89 25.91 10.41 -4.81
N PHE A 90 26.06 9.10 -4.93
CA PHE A 90 25.02 8.12 -4.69
C PHE A 90 25.05 7.68 -3.22
N GLY A 91 23.88 7.47 -2.64
CA GLY A 91 23.70 6.83 -1.35
C GLY A 91 22.58 5.81 -1.42
N TYR A 92 22.36 5.11 -0.33
CA TYR A 92 21.23 4.18 -0.20
C TYR A 92 20.27 4.74 0.83
N ASP A 93 18.98 4.67 0.51
CA ASP A 93 17.93 5.01 1.46
C ASP A 93 17.72 3.88 2.48
N ALA A 94 16.82 4.10 3.44
CA ALA A 94 16.48 3.11 4.46
C ALA A 94 15.89 1.80 3.88
N TYR A 95 15.49 1.80 2.63
CA TYR A 95 14.90 0.67 1.90
C TYR A 95 15.90 -0.01 0.95
N GLY A 96 17.16 0.43 0.93
CA GLY A 96 18.20 -0.15 0.08
C GLY A 96 18.20 0.31 -1.37
N ASN A 97 17.40 1.32 -1.74
CA ASN A 97 17.40 1.88 -3.09
C ASN A 97 18.52 2.90 -3.26
N GLN A 98 19.15 2.91 -4.44
CA GLN A 98 20.14 3.94 -4.77
C GLN A 98 19.43 5.28 -5.00
N VAL A 99 19.77 6.26 -4.19
CA VAL A 99 19.28 7.63 -4.30
C VAL A 99 20.43 8.62 -4.46
N CYS A 100 20.17 9.69 -5.18
CA CYS A 100 21.17 10.74 -5.34
C CYS A 100 21.18 11.65 -4.10
N MET A 101 22.29 11.67 -3.38
CA MET A 101 22.46 12.45 -2.16
C MET A 101 22.98 13.87 -2.42
N ALA A 102 23.66 14.08 -3.54
CA ALA A 102 24.16 15.40 -3.93
C ALA A 102 24.19 15.54 -5.45
N TYR A 103 23.77 16.69 -5.96
CA TYR A 103 23.84 17.04 -7.37
C TYR A 103 25.01 18.00 -7.60
N TYR A 104 25.61 17.94 -8.79
CA TYR A 104 26.54 19.00 -9.19
C TYR A 104 25.73 20.30 -9.36
N GLY A 105 26.08 21.31 -8.57
CA GLY A 105 25.56 22.66 -8.76
C GLY A 105 26.05 23.25 -10.09
N TYR A 106 25.24 24.11 -10.66
CA TYR A 106 25.62 24.94 -11.82
C TYR A 106 26.69 25.94 -11.43
#